data_8a7bb335e5a526f3e119fbd845bde422
#
_entry.id   8a7bb335e5a526f3e119fbd845bde422
#
_cell.length_a   1.000
_cell.length_b   1.000
_cell.length_c   1.000
_cell.angle_alpha   90.00
_cell.angle_beta   90.00
_cell.angle_gamma   90.00
#
_symmetry.space_group_name_H-M   'P 1'
#
loop_
_entity.id
_entity.type
_entity.pdbx_description
1 polymer ?
#
loop_
_entity_poly.entity_id
_entity_poly.type
_entity_poly.pdbx_seq_one_letter_code
_entity_poly.pdbx_strand_id
1 'polypeptide(L)'
;MSYYYKLGTIPHKRHTQFRKPDGKLYSEQLFSTEGFSNDYSLMYHCHPPTQIIKTEPQISVAPIIAEEKMLKHRSFEGFNILPAKDFLQSRIPVLVNNDCHIVLAAPQESMKDYFYKNTDADEMIFIHEGSGILKTMYGELPFSHGDY
;
A
#
# COMPACT_ATOMS: atom_id res chain seq x y z
N MET A 1 -30.20 -3.39 5.84
CA MET A 1 -29.85 -3.93 7.16
C MET A 1 -28.35 -3.82 7.29
N SER A 2 -27.83 -3.09 8.25
CA SER A 2 -26.38 -2.93 8.40
C SER A 2 -25.76 -4.27 8.79
N TYR A 3 -24.76 -4.69 8.04
CA TYR A 3 -24.02 -5.91 8.31
C TYR A 3 -22.72 -5.55 9.04
N TYR A 4 -22.54 -6.11 10.23
CA TYR A 4 -21.35 -5.85 11.02
C TYR A 4 -20.44 -7.09 11.00
N TYR A 5 -19.23 -6.91 10.47
CA TYR A 5 -18.17 -7.90 10.62
C TYR A 5 -17.66 -7.87 12.07
N LYS A 6 -17.61 -9.03 12.70
CA LYS A 6 -17.00 -9.16 14.03
C LYS A 6 -15.50 -9.46 13.89
N LEU A 7 -14.79 -8.52 13.34
CA LEU A 7 -13.33 -8.57 13.25
C LEU A 7 -12.73 -7.73 14.37
N GLY A 8 -11.76 -8.30 15.07
CA GLY A 8 -11.12 -7.65 16.21
C GLY A 8 -11.95 -7.69 17.50
N THR A 9 -11.61 -6.83 18.44
CA THR A 9 -12.26 -6.75 19.75
C THR A 9 -13.41 -5.76 19.71
N ILE A 10 -14.64 -6.26 19.80
CA ILE A 10 -15.84 -5.43 19.85
C ILE A 10 -16.27 -5.28 21.30
N PRO A 11 -16.34 -4.06 21.85
CA PRO A 11 -16.76 -3.83 23.21
C PRO A 11 -18.25 -4.09 23.41
N HIS A 12 -18.63 -4.54 24.60
CA HIS A 12 -20.04 -4.78 24.97
C HIS A 12 -20.88 -3.49 25.04
N LYS A 13 -20.24 -2.36 25.32
CA LYS A 13 -20.89 -1.05 25.44
C LYS A 13 -20.61 -0.21 24.21
N ARG A 14 -21.63 0.48 23.70
CA ARG A 14 -21.52 1.34 22.50
C ARG A 14 -20.67 2.60 22.69
N HIS A 15 -20.42 3.00 23.93
CA HIS A 15 -19.61 4.18 24.27
C HIS A 15 -18.36 3.75 25.03
N THR A 16 -17.46 3.08 24.34
CA THR A 16 -16.18 2.66 24.91
C THR A 16 -15.07 3.57 24.37
N GLN A 17 -14.24 4.02 25.29
CA GLN A 17 -13.02 4.74 24.94
C GLN A 17 -11.87 3.72 24.85
N PHE A 18 -11.17 3.74 23.73
CA PHE A 18 -9.95 2.96 23.58
C PHE A 18 -8.74 3.81 23.99
N ARG A 19 -7.99 3.31 24.94
CA ARG A 19 -6.81 4.01 25.49
C ARG A 19 -5.55 3.25 25.22
N LYS A 20 -4.50 4.02 24.94
CA LYS A 20 -3.13 3.54 24.84
C LYS A 20 -2.62 3.12 26.22
N PRO A 21 -1.49 2.37 26.29
CA PRO A 21 -0.87 2.01 27.56
C PRO A 21 -0.49 3.22 28.43
N ASP A 22 -0.22 4.38 27.82
CA ASP A 22 0.07 5.64 28.51
C ASP A 22 -1.19 6.38 29.03
N GLY A 23 -2.37 5.79 28.88
CA GLY A 23 -3.66 6.34 29.31
C GLY A 23 -4.30 7.34 28.32
N LYS A 24 -3.60 7.79 27.28
CA LYS A 24 -4.15 8.67 26.25
C LYS A 24 -5.10 7.92 25.33
N LEU A 25 -5.99 8.64 24.66
CA LEU A 25 -6.87 8.06 23.67
C LEU A 25 -6.09 7.74 22.38
N TYR A 26 -6.49 6.66 21.71
CA TYR A 26 -6.10 6.44 20.32
C TYR A 26 -6.73 7.51 19.43
N SER A 27 -6.08 7.82 18.34
CA SER A 27 -6.65 8.68 17.30
C SER A 27 -7.68 7.90 16.49
N GLU A 28 -8.91 8.40 16.46
CA GLU A 28 -10.02 7.78 15.76
C GLU A 28 -10.12 8.30 14.33
N GLN A 29 -10.40 7.42 13.40
CA GLN A 29 -10.68 7.74 12.01
C GLN A 29 -11.88 6.96 11.52
N LEU A 30 -12.83 7.65 10.90
CA LEU A 30 -13.86 7.03 10.08
C LEU A 30 -13.27 6.77 8.69
N PHE A 31 -13.28 5.53 8.28
CA PHE A 31 -12.87 5.11 6.95
C PHE A 31 -14.05 4.46 6.24
N SER A 32 -14.37 4.91 5.05
CA SER A 32 -15.48 4.40 4.25
C SER A 32 -15.10 4.26 2.78
N THR A 33 -15.87 3.48 2.04
CA THR A 33 -15.65 3.25 0.61
C THR A 33 -16.13 4.40 -0.27
N GLU A 34 -17.15 5.13 0.20
CA GLU A 34 -17.76 6.25 -0.55
C GLU A 34 -18.06 7.45 0.37
N GLY A 35 -17.04 8.18 0.77
CA GLY A 35 -17.18 9.34 1.65
C GLY A 35 -17.87 9.01 2.97
N PHE A 36 -19.08 9.48 3.20
CA PHE A 36 -19.89 9.16 4.39
C PHE A 36 -20.97 8.11 4.14
N SER A 37 -20.91 7.44 3.00
CA SER A 37 -21.89 6.45 2.56
C SER A 37 -21.26 5.07 2.42
N ASN A 38 -22.12 4.05 2.24
CA ASN A 38 -21.73 2.67 2.01
C ASN A 38 -21.02 2.04 3.23
N ASP A 39 -20.19 1.03 3.01
CA ASP A 39 -19.50 0.33 4.09
C ASP A 39 -18.44 1.22 4.74
N TYR A 40 -18.39 1.21 6.05
CA TYR A 40 -17.43 2.00 6.80
C TYR A 40 -16.87 1.24 8.00
N SER A 41 -15.70 1.68 8.44
CA SER A 41 -15.04 1.18 9.64
C SER A 41 -14.54 2.34 10.50
N LEU A 42 -14.57 2.17 11.81
CA LEU A 42 -13.87 3.03 12.75
C LEU A 42 -12.51 2.42 13.03
N MET A 43 -11.46 3.18 12.76
CA MET A 43 -10.08 2.77 12.97
C MET A 43 -9.46 3.58 14.09
N TYR A 44 -8.62 2.92 14.89
CA TYR A 44 -7.92 3.51 16.02
C TYR A 44 -6.43 3.43 15.80
N HIS A 45 -5.79 4.59 15.68
CA HIS A 45 -4.38 4.71 15.34
C HIS A 45 -3.53 5.12 16.54
N CYS A 46 -2.34 4.57 16.64
CA CYS A 46 -1.33 5.00 17.62
C CYS A 46 -0.91 6.46 17.40
N HIS A 47 -0.87 6.88 16.14
CA HIS A 47 -0.56 8.25 15.71
C HIS A 47 -1.71 8.79 14.86
N PRO A 48 -1.98 10.10 14.87
CA PRO A 48 -3.01 10.67 13.99
C PRO A 48 -2.70 10.38 12.52
N PRO A 49 -3.62 9.77 11.75
CA PRO A 49 -3.34 9.34 10.38
C PRO A 49 -3.16 10.50 9.40
N THR A 50 -3.61 11.68 9.77
CA THR A 50 -3.49 12.92 8.96
C THR A 50 -2.29 13.77 9.36
N GLN A 51 -1.53 13.37 10.38
CA GLN A 51 -0.37 14.11 10.84
C GLN A 51 0.84 13.80 9.97
N ILE A 52 1.11 14.68 9.02
CA ILE A 52 2.32 14.66 8.20
C ILE A 52 3.39 15.47 8.92
N ILE A 53 4.50 14.83 9.29
CA ILE A 53 5.65 15.50 9.91
C ILE A 53 6.55 16.12 8.84
N LYS A 54 6.78 15.40 7.75
CA LYS A 54 7.64 15.82 6.65
C LYS A 54 7.26 15.08 5.39
N THR A 55 7.34 15.77 4.26
CA THR A 55 7.28 15.15 2.93
C THR A 55 8.65 15.22 2.29
N GLU A 56 9.13 14.09 1.81
CA GLU A 56 10.34 14.03 1.03
C GLU A 56 10.07 14.37 -0.44
N PRO A 57 11.10 14.74 -1.21
CA PRO A 57 10.97 14.95 -2.64
C PRO A 57 10.35 13.72 -3.32
N GLN A 58 9.50 13.96 -4.29
CA GLN A 58 8.88 12.89 -5.06
C GLN A 58 9.93 12.03 -5.73
N ILE A 59 9.79 10.72 -5.60
CA ILE A 59 10.54 9.79 -6.44
C ILE A 59 9.91 9.88 -7.83
N SER A 60 10.72 10.11 -8.86
CA SER A 60 10.20 10.10 -10.22
C SER A 60 9.77 8.67 -10.58
N VAL A 61 8.48 8.49 -10.78
CA VAL A 61 7.89 7.24 -11.26
C VAL A 61 7.44 7.35 -12.72
N ALA A 62 7.82 8.43 -13.39
CA ALA A 62 7.48 8.64 -14.79
C ALA A 62 8.08 7.52 -15.64
N PRO A 63 7.27 6.84 -16.46
CA PRO A 63 7.76 5.78 -17.34
C PRO A 63 8.66 6.37 -18.43
N ILE A 64 9.71 5.64 -18.77
CA ILE A 64 10.53 5.93 -19.95
C ILE A 64 9.86 5.24 -21.13
N ILE A 65 9.30 6.04 -22.03
CA ILE A 65 8.62 5.54 -23.21
C ILE A 65 9.64 5.28 -24.32
N ALA A 66 9.58 4.11 -24.95
CA ALA A 66 10.44 3.79 -26.09
C ALA A 66 10.20 4.77 -27.24
N GLU A 67 11.26 5.16 -27.92
CA GLU A 67 11.19 6.06 -29.08
C GLU A 67 10.39 5.46 -30.23
N GLU A 68 10.46 4.14 -30.42
CA GLU A 68 9.66 3.43 -31.41
C GLU A 68 8.21 3.29 -30.96
N LYS A 69 7.32 4.00 -31.63
CA LYS A 69 5.88 4.01 -31.33
C LYS A 69 5.08 2.85 -31.97
N MET A 70 5.71 1.96 -32.69
CA MET A 70 5.00 0.87 -33.37
C MET A 70 4.73 -0.30 -32.43
N LEU A 71 3.51 -0.85 -32.50
CA LEU A 71 3.16 -2.10 -31.86
C LEU A 71 3.97 -3.23 -32.47
N LYS A 72 4.79 -3.88 -31.66
CA LYS A 72 5.60 -5.03 -32.04
C LYS A 72 5.44 -6.12 -30.99
N HIS A 73 5.60 -7.38 -31.39
CA HIS A 73 5.76 -8.47 -30.46
C HIS A 73 7.05 -8.24 -29.65
N ARG A 74 6.92 -8.27 -28.32
CA ARG A 74 8.04 -8.12 -27.42
C ARG A 74 7.97 -9.21 -26.34
N SER A 75 9.10 -9.78 -26.04
CA SER A 75 9.29 -10.67 -24.90
C SER A 75 10.31 -10.05 -23.96
N PHE A 76 9.99 -10.03 -22.69
CA PHE A 76 10.89 -9.52 -21.65
C PHE A 76 11.24 -10.65 -20.68
N GLU A 77 12.50 -10.79 -20.39
CA GLU A 77 12.99 -11.69 -19.35
C GLU A 77 12.89 -11.00 -17.99
N GLY A 78 11.68 -10.90 -17.45
CA GLY A 78 11.40 -10.15 -16.24
C GLY A 78 12.16 -10.62 -15.00
N PHE A 79 12.59 -11.88 -14.97
CA PHE A 79 13.39 -12.43 -13.87
C PHE A 79 14.87 -11.97 -13.87
N ASN A 80 15.32 -11.36 -14.96
CA ASN A 80 16.66 -10.79 -15.05
C ASN A 80 16.73 -9.35 -14.53
N ILE A 81 15.66 -8.85 -13.90
CA ILE A 81 15.68 -7.54 -13.23
C ILE A 81 16.74 -7.55 -12.13
N LEU A 82 17.59 -6.52 -12.15
CA LEU A 82 18.63 -6.37 -11.14
C LEU A 82 18.02 -5.94 -9.83
N PRO A 83 18.29 -6.67 -8.74
CA PRO A 83 17.84 -6.26 -7.42
C PRO A 83 18.43 -4.90 -7.05
N ALA A 84 17.60 -4.06 -6.43
CA ALA A 84 17.97 -2.73 -5.99
C ALA A 84 17.37 -2.48 -4.61
N LYS A 85 17.83 -1.46 -3.96
CA LYS A 85 17.44 -0.97 -2.63
C LYS A 85 16.09 -1.50 -2.08
N ASP A 86 15.12 -0.62 -1.88
CA ASP A 86 13.80 -0.98 -1.36
C ASP A 86 12.74 -1.16 -2.46
N PHE A 87 11.53 -1.45 -2.07
CA PHE A 87 10.42 -1.71 -2.99
C PHE A 87 10.15 -0.56 -3.97
N LEU A 88 10.17 0.69 -3.53
CA LEU A 88 9.91 1.83 -4.44
C LEU A 88 11.06 2.07 -5.39
N GLN A 89 12.29 1.98 -4.90
CA GLN A 89 13.49 2.28 -5.66
C GLN A 89 13.88 1.15 -6.63
N SER A 90 13.36 -0.06 -6.41
CA SER A 90 13.56 -1.20 -7.30
C SER A 90 12.53 -1.30 -8.42
N ARG A 91 11.51 -0.43 -8.45
CA ARG A 91 10.41 -0.49 -9.41
C ARG A 91 10.86 -0.09 -10.81
N ILE A 92 10.55 -0.92 -11.79
CA ILE A 92 10.82 -0.67 -13.21
C ILE A 92 9.51 -0.84 -13.98
N PRO A 93 8.89 0.24 -14.49
CA PRO A 93 7.77 0.14 -15.40
C PRO A 93 8.19 -0.54 -16.70
N VAL A 94 7.55 -1.64 -17.07
CA VAL A 94 7.87 -2.42 -18.28
C VAL A 94 6.83 -2.29 -19.37
N LEU A 95 5.57 -2.13 -18.99
CA LEU A 95 4.48 -1.85 -19.93
C LEU A 95 3.62 -0.73 -19.35
N VAL A 96 3.27 0.22 -20.19
CA VAL A 96 2.48 1.37 -19.78
C VAL A 96 1.48 1.76 -20.87
N ASN A 97 0.30 2.18 -20.47
CA ASN A 97 -0.66 2.89 -21.29
C ASN A 97 -1.37 3.96 -20.45
N ASN A 98 -2.42 4.57 -20.97
CA ASN A 98 -3.14 5.62 -20.26
C ASN A 98 -3.96 5.10 -19.05
N ASP A 99 -4.24 3.80 -19.00
CA ASP A 99 -5.14 3.20 -18.02
C ASP A 99 -4.40 2.40 -16.95
N CYS A 100 -3.30 1.74 -17.32
CA CYS A 100 -2.57 0.90 -16.38
C CYS A 100 -1.06 0.82 -16.67
N HIS A 101 -0.30 0.50 -15.63
CA HIS A 101 1.13 0.21 -15.72
C HIS A 101 1.40 -1.19 -15.19
N ILE A 102 2.27 -1.93 -15.89
CA ILE A 102 2.87 -3.15 -15.35
C ILE A 102 4.30 -2.83 -14.94
N VAL A 103 4.59 -3.09 -13.68
CA VAL A 103 5.85 -2.74 -13.03
C VAL A 103 6.47 -3.99 -12.45
N LEU A 104 7.76 -4.17 -12.64
CA LEU A 104 8.55 -5.18 -11.95
C LEU A 104 9.31 -4.53 -10.79
N ALA A 105 9.50 -5.27 -9.71
CA ALA A 105 10.28 -4.83 -8.56
C ALA A 105 11.07 -6.01 -7.98
N ALA A 106 12.33 -5.76 -7.62
CA ALA A 106 13.19 -6.73 -6.95
C ALA A 106 13.91 -6.05 -5.77
N PRO A 107 13.22 -5.83 -4.64
CA PRO A 107 13.81 -5.17 -3.49
C PRO A 107 14.85 -6.07 -2.80
N GLN A 108 15.97 -5.49 -2.39
CA GLN A 108 17.00 -6.14 -1.56
C GLN A 108 16.86 -5.78 -0.08
N GLU A 109 16.20 -4.67 0.20
CA GLU A 109 16.09 -4.10 1.54
C GLU A 109 14.63 -3.83 1.87
N SER A 110 14.31 -3.87 3.14
CA SER A 110 13.00 -3.40 3.61
C SER A 110 12.91 -1.89 3.49
N MET A 111 11.72 -1.37 3.17
CA MET A 111 11.44 0.06 3.31
C MET A 111 11.57 0.44 4.79
N LYS A 112 12.37 1.46 5.08
CA LYS A 112 12.61 2.00 6.41
C LYS A 112 12.51 3.52 6.38
N ASP A 113 12.13 4.09 7.50
CA ASP A 113 12.16 5.54 7.75
C ASP A 113 11.21 6.41 6.91
N TYR A 114 10.38 5.81 6.06
CA TYR A 114 9.36 6.54 5.31
C TYR A 114 8.17 5.65 4.94
N PHE A 115 7.05 6.29 4.63
CA PHE A 115 5.85 5.65 4.12
C PHE A 115 5.61 6.06 2.66
N TYR A 116 4.98 5.16 1.94
CA TYR A 116 4.55 5.38 0.56
C TYR A 116 3.02 5.47 0.49
N LYS A 117 2.55 6.38 -0.32
CA LYS A 117 1.15 6.45 -0.70
C LYS A 117 1.05 6.70 -2.20
N ASN A 118 0.36 5.83 -2.92
CA ASN A 118 -0.10 6.11 -4.27
C ASN A 118 -1.41 6.90 -4.16
N THR A 119 -1.43 8.09 -4.74
CA THR A 119 -2.62 8.95 -4.76
C THR A 119 -3.28 9.00 -6.13
N ASP A 120 -2.69 8.36 -7.14
CA ASP A 120 -3.11 8.44 -8.52
C ASP A 120 -3.89 7.20 -8.98
N ALA A 121 -3.60 6.05 -8.39
CA ALA A 121 -4.19 4.79 -8.81
C ALA A 121 -4.17 3.73 -7.69
N ASP A 122 -4.97 2.68 -7.86
CA ASP A 122 -4.89 1.47 -7.07
C ASP A 122 -3.69 0.62 -7.53
N GLU A 123 -3.12 -0.14 -6.60
CA GLU A 123 -2.01 -1.03 -6.87
C GLU A 123 -2.36 -2.47 -6.49
N MET A 124 -2.10 -3.39 -7.40
CA MET A 124 -2.10 -4.82 -7.12
C MET A 124 -0.66 -5.32 -7.16
N ILE A 125 -0.24 -6.00 -6.12
CA ILE A 125 1.12 -6.54 -5.99
C ILE A 125 1.03 -8.05 -6.00
N PHE A 126 1.62 -8.69 -7.01
CA PHE A 126 1.76 -10.14 -7.07
C PHE A 126 3.17 -10.54 -6.61
N ILE A 127 3.26 -11.45 -5.64
CA ILE A 127 4.51 -11.94 -5.10
C ILE A 127 4.97 -13.15 -5.90
N HIS A 128 5.87 -12.92 -6.84
CA HIS A 128 6.44 -13.99 -7.65
C HIS A 128 7.45 -14.83 -6.87
N GLU A 129 8.27 -14.19 -6.05
CA GLU A 129 9.29 -14.86 -5.24
C GLU A 129 9.50 -14.10 -3.92
N GLY A 130 9.83 -14.84 -2.87
CA GLY A 130 10.12 -14.28 -1.56
C GLY A 130 8.94 -14.22 -0.62
N SER A 131 9.13 -13.55 0.49
CA SER A 131 8.14 -13.36 1.54
C SER A 131 8.48 -12.13 2.38
N GLY A 132 7.51 -11.62 3.11
CA GLY A 132 7.70 -10.46 3.96
C GLY A 132 6.46 -10.06 4.72
N ILE A 133 6.46 -8.83 5.20
CA ILE A 133 5.33 -8.20 5.88
C ILE A 133 5.05 -6.86 5.24
N LEU A 134 3.85 -6.69 4.70
CA LEU A 134 3.35 -5.41 4.23
C LEU A 134 2.72 -4.66 5.42
N LYS A 135 3.33 -3.55 5.81
CA LYS A 135 2.82 -2.68 6.88
C LYS A 135 1.91 -1.62 6.28
N THR A 136 0.64 -1.69 6.63
CA THR A 136 -0.38 -0.77 6.15
C THR A 136 -1.00 0.01 7.29
N MET A 137 -1.81 1.02 6.98
CA MET A 137 -2.63 1.71 7.97
C MET A 137 -3.67 0.79 8.64
N TYR A 138 -3.98 -0.35 8.05
CA TYR A 138 -4.91 -1.36 8.56
C TYR A 138 -4.24 -2.44 9.40
N GLY A 139 -2.91 -2.46 9.45
CA GLY A 139 -2.12 -3.45 10.17
C GLY A 139 -1.04 -4.10 9.32
N GLU A 140 -0.51 -5.18 9.83
CA GLU A 140 0.56 -5.95 9.20
C GLU A 140 -0.03 -7.15 8.45
N LEU A 141 0.31 -7.27 7.17
CA LEU A 141 -0.11 -8.35 6.30
C LEU A 141 1.13 -9.18 5.93
N PRO A 142 1.30 -10.38 6.47
CA PRO A 142 2.33 -11.29 5.99
C PRO A 142 1.99 -11.75 4.57
N PHE A 143 3.01 -11.84 3.74
CA PHE A 143 2.89 -12.33 2.37
C PHE A 143 3.99 -13.33 2.03
N SER A 144 3.72 -14.18 1.06
CA SER A 144 4.62 -15.21 0.55
C SER A 144 4.46 -15.37 -0.96
N HIS A 145 5.29 -16.24 -1.54
CA HIS A 145 5.18 -16.60 -2.95
C HIS A 145 3.75 -17.01 -3.34
N GLY A 146 3.24 -16.41 -4.40
CA GLY A 146 1.90 -16.66 -4.96
C GLY A 146 0.79 -15.78 -4.39
N ASP A 147 1.05 -14.98 -3.35
CA ASP A 147 0.08 -14.02 -2.83
C ASP A 147 -0.06 -12.80 -3.76
N TYR A 148 -1.26 -12.18 -3.71
CA TYR A 148 -1.56 -10.94 -4.41
C TYR A 148 -2.52 -10.06 -3.59
#